data_27da34074af1515c598669d6e55d0b06
#
_entry.id   27da34074af1515c598669d6e55d0b06
#
_cell.length_a   1.000
_cell.length_b   1.000
_cell.length_c   1.000
_cell.angle_alpha   90.00
_cell.angle_beta   90.00
_cell.angle_gamma   90.00
#
_symmetry.space_group_name_H-M   'P 1'
#
loop_
_entity.id
_entity.type
_entity.pdbx_description
1 polymer ?
#
loop_
_entity_poly.entity_id
_entity_poly.type
_entity_poly.pdbx_seq_one_letter_code
_entity_poly.pdbx_strand_id
1 'polypeptide(L)'
;MKLVIRTEKETMTSLELVDKINELRKEENNLKELQHKDLLKFIRTEFEEEIGKGKISPTYYIDIWNRKQPLYVLNLKQSLRVLTKESKFVRAKIFEYIEYLENQNLMLKQALWNKQNTEWLETRRQGKLTRRNETDVIASLILYATEQGSKNANKLYVVYSKLVNNLVGIESGMRDIVSIETLFNISKLEDLFQSIMVDCMENSVYYKEIYKRCKEYGTQMMKYLNKDIKALNNKK
;
A
#
# COMPACT_ATOMS: atom_id res chain seq x y z
N MET A 1 4.92 4.33 19.11
CA MET A 1 5.53 5.00 17.93
C MET A 1 4.48 5.93 17.34
N LYS A 2 4.60 7.27 17.54
CA LYS A 2 3.63 8.23 17.01
C LYS A 2 3.80 8.31 15.50
N LEU A 3 2.79 7.93 14.75
CA LEU A 3 2.71 8.15 13.31
C LEU A 3 2.64 9.67 13.09
N VAL A 4 3.73 10.27 12.70
CA VAL A 4 3.73 11.65 12.19
C VAL A 4 3.12 11.58 10.80
N ILE A 5 1.84 11.91 10.69
CA ILE A 5 1.14 12.07 9.42
C ILE A 5 1.79 13.28 8.73
N ARG A 6 2.74 13.02 7.83
CA ARG A 6 3.20 14.03 6.89
C ARG A 6 2.08 14.23 5.88
N THR A 7 1.43 15.39 6.00
CA THR A 7 0.42 15.90 5.07
C THR A 7 0.90 15.84 3.62
N GLU A 8 0.04 15.34 2.78
CA GLU A 8 -0.07 15.38 1.32
C GLU A 8 1.02 16.18 0.57
N LYS A 9 2.10 15.52 0.12
CA LYS A 9 2.96 16.10 -0.91
C LYS A 9 2.49 15.63 -2.29
N GLU A 10 1.50 16.32 -2.84
CA GLU A 10 1.20 16.27 -4.29
C GLU A 10 2.24 17.07 -5.10
N THR A 11 3.26 17.59 -4.43
CA THR A 11 4.26 18.49 -5.00
C THR A 11 5.67 18.14 -4.52
N MET A 12 6.66 18.44 -5.31
CA MET A 12 8.08 18.27 -5.03
C MET A 12 8.81 19.60 -5.19
N THR A 13 9.71 19.92 -4.27
CA THR A 13 10.55 21.11 -4.41
C THR A 13 11.67 20.87 -5.42
N SER A 14 12.15 21.93 -6.04
CA SER A 14 13.30 21.84 -6.97
C SER A 14 14.59 21.34 -6.29
N LEU A 15 14.73 21.48 -4.96
CA LEU A 15 15.82 20.89 -4.18
C LEU A 15 15.66 19.36 -4.09
N GLU A 16 14.50 18.88 -3.64
CA GLU A 16 14.23 17.43 -3.56
C GLU A 16 14.38 16.75 -4.92
N LEU A 17 13.98 17.45 -6.00
CA LEU A 17 14.10 16.93 -7.35
C LEU A 17 15.56 16.81 -7.79
N VAL A 18 16.40 17.83 -7.54
CA VAL A 18 17.82 17.77 -7.90
C VAL A 18 18.57 16.72 -7.09
N ASP A 19 18.26 16.58 -5.80
CA ASP A 19 18.86 15.56 -4.93
C ASP A 19 18.54 14.15 -5.45
N LYS A 20 17.28 13.91 -5.80
CA LYS A 20 16.85 12.61 -6.34
C LYS A 20 17.45 12.31 -7.71
N ILE A 21 17.55 13.31 -8.59
CA ILE A 21 18.23 13.17 -9.88
C ILE A 21 19.70 12.80 -9.67
N ASN A 22 20.39 13.47 -8.76
CA ASN A 22 21.81 13.23 -8.49
C ASN A 22 22.09 11.87 -7.85
N GLU A 23 21.21 11.41 -6.96
CA GLU A 23 21.25 10.06 -6.42
C GLU A 23 21.23 9.01 -7.56
N LEU A 24 20.28 9.15 -8.49
CA LEU A 24 20.13 8.23 -9.62
C LEU A 24 21.24 8.37 -10.68
N ARG A 25 21.78 9.58 -10.89
CA ARG A 25 22.93 9.78 -11.76
C ARG A 25 24.19 9.08 -11.25
N LYS A 26 24.36 8.98 -9.92
CA LYS A 26 25.44 8.20 -9.29
C LYS A 26 25.26 6.70 -9.54
N GLU A 27 24.02 6.20 -9.47
CA GLU A 27 23.73 4.79 -9.77
C GLU A 27 24.01 4.43 -11.24
N GLU A 28 23.81 5.34 -12.19
CA GLU A 28 24.04 5.15 -13.64
C GLU A 28 25.52 5.23 -14.06
N ASN A 29 26.46 5.32 -13.11
CA ASN A 29 27.91 5.31 -13.35
C ASN A 29 28.44 6.35 -14.33
N ASN A 30 28.45 7.63 -14.04
CA ASN A 30 29.26 8.68 -14.64
C ASN A 30 28.56 9.96 -15.13
N LEU A 31 27.35 10.21 -14.75
CA LEU A 31 26.78 11.51 -15.13
C LEU A 31 27.25 12.60 -14.14
N LYS A 32 27.68 13.73 -14.70
CA LYS A 32 28.03 14.90 -13.90
C LYS A 32 26.87 15.33 -13.02
N GLU A 33 27.16 15.66 -11.75
CA GLU A 33 26.18 16.13 -10.81
C GLU A 33 25.46 17.40 -11.32
N LEU A 34 24.12 17.37 -11.28
CA LEU A 34 23.28 18.51 -11.63
C LEU A 34 23.29 19.53 -10.50
N GLN A 35 23.70 20.75 -10.78
CA GLN A 35 23.65 21.83 -9.80
C GLN A 35 22.22 22.40 -9.71
N HIS A 36 21.75 22.73 -8.51
CA HIS A 36 20.41 23.32 -8.31
C HIS A 36 20.19 24.58 -9.16
N LYS A 37 21.20 25.44 -9.30
CA LYS A 37 21.13 26.63 -10.16
C LYS A 37 20.83 26.34 -11.64
N ASP A 38 21.34 25.21 -12.16
CA ASP A 38 21.10 24.80 -13.54
C ASP A 38 19.69 24.22 -13.72
N LEU A 39 19.21 23.48 -12.72
CA LEU A 39 17.83 23.05 -12.67
C LEU A 39 16.86 24.24 -12.61
N LEU A 40 17.13 25.25 -11.79
CA LEU A 40 16.32 26.47 -11.71
C LEU A 40 16.29 27.24 -13.04
N LYS A 41 17.42 27.31 -13.73
CA LYS A 41 17.50 27.92 -15.06
C LYS A 41 16.61 27.18 -16.05
N PHE A 42 16.67 25.84 -16.03
CA PHE A 42 15.82 25.02 -16.88
C PHE A 42 14.33 25.18 -16.55
N ILE A 43 13.96 25.17 -15.28
CA ILE A 43 12.57 25.38 -14.83
C ILE A 43 12.03 26.72 -15.35
N ARG A 44 12.81 27.78 -15.28
CA ARG A 44 12.41 29.11 -15.79
C ARG A 44 12.16 29.11 -17.30
N THR A 45 13.00 28.42 -18.05
CA THR A 45 12.83 28.32 -19.51
C THR A 45 11.65 27.43 -19.89
N GLU A 46 11.51 26.26 -19.22
CA GLU A 46 10.45 25.29 -19.52
C GLU A 46 9.05 25.79 -19.16
N PHE A 47 8.95 26.61 -18.11
CA PHE A 47 7.69 27.11 -17.59
C PHE A 47 7.54 28.63 -17.71
N GLU A 48 8.17 29.25 -18.70
CA GLU A 48 8.16 30.69 -18.90
C GLU A 48 6.74 31.28 -18.92
N GLU A 49 5.83 30.63 -19.68
CA GLU A 49 4.44 31.06 -19.74
C GLU A 49 3.67 30.87 -18.42
N GLU A 50 3.85 29.74 -17.75
CA GLU A 50 3.18 29.43 -16.49
C GLU A 50 3.66 30.37 -15.37
N ILE A 51 4.95 30.71 -15.38
CA ILE A 51 5.55 31.68 -14.44
C ILE A 51 5.02 33.07 -14.76
N GLY A 52 5.00 33.48 -16.03
CA GLY A 52 4.47 34.77 -16.46
C GLY A 52 2.97 34.96 -16.13
N LYS A 53 2.19 33.88 -16.13
CA LYS A 53 0.78 33.86 -15.74
C LYS A 53 0.57 33.68 -14.23
N GLY A 54 1.62 33.65 -13.41
CA GLY A 54 1.56 33.47 -11.96
C GLY A 54 1.10 32.08 -11.47
N LYS A 55 1.06 31.08 -12.38
CA LYS A 55 0.68 29.69 -12.04
C LYS A 55 1.79 28.94 -11.31
N ILE A 56 3.03 29.33 -11.54
CA ILE A 56 4.23 28.83 -10.85
C ILE A 56 4.98 30.06 -10.33
N SER A 57 5.17 30.11 -9.03
CA SER A 57 5.89 31.23 -8.39
C SER A 57 7.12 30.72 -7.65
N PRO A 58 8.24 31.43 -7.69
CA PRO A 58 9.38 31.07 -6.86
C PRO A 58 9.03 31.28 -5.39
N THR A 59 9.42 30.32 -4.56
CA THR A 59 9.51 30.48 -3.11
C THR A 59 10.98 30.48 -2.71
N TYR A 60 11.30 30.47 -1.41
CA TYR A 60 12.66 30.68 -0.95
C TYR A 60 12.96 29.76 0.23
N TYR A 61 14.21 29.37 0.35
CA TYR A 61 14.77 28.71 1.52
C TYR A 61 15.98 29.48 2.04
N ILE A 62 16.40 29.21 3.25
CA ILE A 62 17.61 29.80 3.84
C ILE A 62 18.71 28.75 3.75
N ASP A 63 19.83 29.08 3.11
CA ASP A 63 20.99 28.19 3.00
C ASP A 63 21.83 28.16 4.29
N ILE A 64 22.86 27.30 4.31
CA ILE A 64 23.75 27.13 5.48
C ILE A 64 24.54 28.40 5.85
N TRP A 65 24.64 29.38 4.94
CA TRP A 65 25.24 30.69 5.17
C TRP A 65 24.22 31.78 5.48
N ASN A 66 23.00 31.38 5.87
CA ASN A 66 21.89 32.27 6.18
C ASN A 66 21.46 33.21 5.02
N ARG A 67 21.65 32.77 3.76
CA ARG A 67 21.26 33.52 2.56
C ARG A 67 19.94 32.99 2.02
N LYS A 68 19.08 33.91 1.59
CA LYS A 68 17.80 33.61 0.93
C LYS A 68 18.05 33.11 -0.49
N GLN A 69 17.70 31.86 -0.77
CA GLN A 69 17.88 31.22 -2.07
C GLN A 69 16.53 30.85 -2.68
N PRO A 70 16.34 31.04 -4.00
CA PRO A 70 15.10 30.68 -4.67
C PRO A 70 14.94 29.17 -4.83
N LEU A 71 13.69 28.70 -4.75
CA LEU A 71 13.30 27.36 -5.17
C LEU A 71 11.90 27.39 -5.80
N TYR A 72 11.56 26.36 -6.55
CA TYR A 72 10.21 26.15 -7.09
C TYR A 72 9.56 24.94 -6.43
N VAL A 73 8.25 25.03 -6.21
CA VAL A 73 7.41 23.89 -5.81
C VAL A 73 6.66 23.45 -7.06
N LEU A 74 6.94 22.23 -7.52
CA LEU A 74 6.41 21.67 -8.75
C LEU A 74 5.40 20.57 -8.43
N ASN A 75 4.27 20.54 -9.12
CA ASN A 75 3.41 19.38 -9.09
C ASN A 75 4.02 18.23 -9.90
N LEU A 76 3.42 17.06 -9.80
CA LEU A 76 3.90 15.85 -10.43
C LEU A 76 4.12 16.01 -11.95
N LYS A 77 3.15 16.56 -12.67
CA LYS A 77 3.24 16.78 -14.14
C LYS A 77 4.36 17.75 -14.50
N GLN A 78 4.57 18.77 -13.67
CA GLN A 78 5.66 19.73 -13.86
C GLN A 78 7.02 19.08 -13.59
N SER A 79 7.15 18.27 -12.54
CA SER A 79 8.37 17.52 -12.26
C SER A 79 8.71 16.57 -13.41
N LEU A 80 7.73 15.89 -14.00
CA LEU A 80 7.92 15.02 -15.16
C LEU A 80 8.44 15.80 -16.39
N ARG A 81 7.92 17.00 -16.66
CA ARG A 81 8.42 17.84 -17.76
C ARG A 81 9.88 18.20 -17.55
N VAL A 82 10.28 18.54 -16.32
CA VAL A 82 11.69 18.83 -15.99
C VAL A 82 12.61 17.64 -16.32
N LEU A 83 12.14 16.43 -16.13
CA LEU A 83 12.91 15.21 -16.36
C LEU A 83 13.14 14.85 -17.83
N THR A 84 12.50 15.53 -18.76
CA THR A 84 12.66 15.22 -20.20
C THR A 84 14.09 15.33 -20.71
N LYS A 85 14.94 16.09 -20.03
CA LYS A 85 16.39 16.23 -20.34
C LYS A 85 17.28 15.16 -19.71
N GLU A 86 16.75 14.37 -18.80
CA GLU A 86 17.51 13.33 -18.13
C GLU A 86 17.67 12.07 -18.98
N SER A 87 18.61 11.21 -18.63
CA SER A 87 18.78 9.91 -19.27
C SER A 87 17.53 9.04 -19.18
N LYS A 88 17.40 8.02 -20.03
CA LYS A 88 16.29 7.06 -19.98
C LYS A 88 16.21 6.38 -18.62
N PHE A 89 17.37 6.04 -18.03
CA PHE A 89 17.45 5.38 -16.74
C PHE A 89 16.91 6.28 -15.62
N VAL A 90 17.41 7.51 -15.50
CA VAL A 90 16.97 8.48 -14.48
C VAL A 90 15.47 8.75 -14.62
N ARG A 91 14.98 8.96 -15.84
CA ARG A 91 13.56 9.16 -16.09
C ARG A 91 12.71 7.98 -15.59
N ALA A 92 13.08 6.75 -15.97
CA ALA A 92 12.32 5.54 -15.56
C ALA A 92 12.27 5.42 -14.04
N LYS A 93 13.40 5.60 -13.35
CA LYS A 93 13.47 5.49 -11.88
C LYS A 93 12.66 6.58 -11.16
N ILE A 94 12.63 7.78 -11.69
CA ILE A 94 11.81 8.85 -11.09
C ILE A 94 10.32 8.61 -11.38
N PHE A 95 9.94 8.06 -12.54
CA PHE A 95 8.57 7.65 -12.78
C PHE A 95 8.11 6.60 -11.78
N GLU A 96 8.91 5.53 -11.55
CA GLU A 96 8.64 4.51 -10.53
C GLU A 96 8.47 5.15 -9.13
N TYR A 97 9.32 6.10 -8.77
CA TYR A 97 9.25 6.79 -7.47
C TYR A 97 7.99 7.65 -7.35
N ILE A 98 7.59 8.31 -8.41
CA ILE A 98 6.38 9.13 -8.47
C ILE A 98 5.13 8.26 -8.34
N GLU A 99 5.04 7.15 -9.07
CA GLU A 99 3.94 6.18 -8.96
C GLU A 99 3.86 5.60 -7.54
N TYR A 100 5.01 5.32 -6.92
CA TYR A 100 5.06 4.90 -5.53
C TYR A 100 4.45 5.96 -4.59
N LEU A 101 4.81 7.24 -4.75
CA LEU A 101 4.26 8.32 -3.93
C LEU A 101 2.76 8.54 -4.16
N GLU A 102 2.29 8.46 -5.40
CA GLU A 102 0.85 8.54 -5.72
C GLU A 102 0.08 7.41 -5.05
N ASN A 103 0.57 6.18 -5.11
CA ASN A 103 -0.04 5.04 -4.45
C ASN A 103 -0.08 5.21 -2.93
N GLN A 104 1.01 5.71 -2.31
CA GLN A 104 1.03 6.01 -0.88
C GLN A 104 -0.01 7.07 -0.49
N ASN A 105 -0.13 8.14 -1.28
CA ASN A 105 -1.13 9.17 -1.06
C ASN A 105 -2.56 8.63 -1.19
N LEU A 106 -2.83 7.79 -2.18
CA LEU A 106 -4.13 7.15 -2.36
C LEU A 106 -4.50 6.28 -1.15
N MET A 107 -3.54 5.48 -0.65
CA MET A 107 -3.72 4.65 0.55
C MET A 107 -4.01 5.50 1.78
N LEU A 108 -3.30 6.63 1.96
CA LEU A 108 -3.52 7.54 3.08
C LEU A 108 -4.90 8.22 3.01
N LYS A 109 -5.33 8.66 1.83
CA LYS A 109 -6.68 9.22 1.61
C LYS A 109 -7.75 8.19 1.95
N GLN A 110 -7.59 6.95 1.52
CA GLN A 110 -8.51 5.86 1.84
C GLN A 110 -8.55 5.56 3.35
N ALA A 111 -7.38 5.53 4.01
CA ALA A 111 -7.31 5.31 5.45
C ALA A 111 -7.99 6.44 6.26
N LEU A 112 -7.85 7.69 5.82
CA LEU A 112 -8.51 8.84 6.44
C LEU A 112 -10.03 8.77 6.24
N TRP A 113 -10.49 8.45 5.04
CA TRP A 113 -11.92 8.27 4.74
C TRP A 113 -12.53 7.16 5.60
N ASN A 114 -11.86 6.01 5.68
CA ASN A 114 -12.28 4.86 6.49
C ASN A 114 -12.46 5.25 7.98
N LYS A 115 -11.55 6.05 8.53
CA LYS A 115 -11.62 6.51 9.94
C LYS A 115 -12.79 7.46 10.22
N GLN A 116 -13.37 8.08 9.20
CA GLN A 116 -14.53 8.98 9.31
C GLN A 116 -15.84 8.25 8.98
N ASN A 117 -15.80 7.05 8.43
CA ASN A 117 -16.97 6.28 8.03
C ASN A 117 -17.41 5.35 9.18
N THR A 118 -18.58 5.62 9.76
CA THR A 118 -19.13 4.85 10.89
C THR A 118 -19.44 3.41 10.54
N GLU A 119 -19.94 3.14 9.34
CA GLU A 119 -20.21 1.78 8.85
C GLU A 119 -18.92 0.98 8.70
N TRP A 120 -17.88 1.62 8.14
CA TRP A 120 -16.57 0.98 8.02
C TRP A 120 -15.99 0.63 9.40
N LEU A 121 -16.08 1.57 10.36
CA LEU A 121 -15.59 1.36 11.72
C LEU A 121 -16.29 0.21 12.42
N GLU A 122 -17.62 0.11 12.27
CA GLU A 122 -18.38 -0.98 12.83
C GLU A 122 -18.03 -2.32 12.18
N THR A 123 -17.96 -2.38 10.85
CA THR A 123 -17.53 -3.57 10.11
C THR A 123 -16.12 -4.01 10.54
N ARG A 124 -15.21 -3.05 10.69
CA ARG A 124 -13.85 -3.32 11.17
C ARG A 124 -13.82 -3.84 12.61
N ARG A 125 -14.68 -3.31 13.47
CA ARG A 125 -14.83 -3.77 14.85
C ARG A 125 -15.33 -5.22 14.90
N GLN A 126 -16.35 -5.56 14.14
CA GLN A 126 -16.86 -6.93 14.01
C GLN A 126 -15.79 -7.87 13.45
N GLY A 127 -15.09 -7.48 12.40
CA GLY A 127 -13.99 -8.27 11.84
C GLY A 127 -12.84 -8.54 12.83
N LYS A 128 -12.59 -7.62 13.78
CA LYS A 128 -11.62 -7.90 14.86
C LYS A 128 -12.11 -8.98 15.84
N LEU A 129 -13.40 -9.05 16.08
CA LEU A 129 -14.01 -10.10 16.93
C LEU A 129 -13.93 -11.46 16.24
N THR A 130 -14.35 -11.53 14.97
CA THR A 130 -14.21 -12.74 14.15
C THR A 130 -12.77 -13.24 14.12
N ARG A 131 -11.82 -12.32 13.88
CA ARG A 131 -10.39 -12.64 13.89
C ARG A 131 -9.92 -13.20 15.23
N ARG A 132 -10.41 -12.69 16.34
CA ARG A 132 -10.08 -13.21 17.68
C ARG A 132 -10.54 -14.64 17.83
N ASN A 133 -11.80 -14.93 17.46
CA ASN A 133 -12.35 -16.29 17.52
C ASN A 133 -11.55 -17.26 16.65
N GLU A 134 -11.22 -16.89 15.41
CA GLU A 134 -10.36 -17.70 14.54
C GLU A 134 -8.98 -17.94 15.18
N THR A 135 -8.40 -16.92 15.81
CA THR A 135 -7.09 -17.03 16.48
C THR A 135 -7.12 -18.02 17.62
N ASP A 136 -8.22 -18.08 18.38
CA ASP A 136 -8.41 -19.03 19.48
C ASP A 136 -8.53 -20.47 18.95
N VAL A 137 -9.22 -20.67 17.82
CA VAL A 137 -9.27 -21.97 17.15
C VAL A 137 -7.91 -22.37 16.56
N ILE A 138 -7.15 -21.41 16.01
CA ILE A 138 -5.77 -21.69 15.55
C ILE A 138 -4.87 -22.10 16.71
N ALA A 139 -5.07 -21.54 17.93
CA ALA A 139 -4.34 -21.99 19.11
C ALA A 139 -4.57 -23.47 19.40
N SER A 140 -5.83 -23.92 19.33
CA SER A 140 -6.19 -25.33 19.46
C SER A 140 -5.58 -26.19 18.34
N LEU A 141 -5.61 -25.69 17.11
CA LEU A 141 -5.00 -26.37 15.96
C LEU A 141 -3.46 -26.48 16.09
N ILE A 142 -2.80 -25.53 16.73
CA ILE A 142 -1.35 -25.61 17.01
C ILE A 142 -1.06 -26.79 17.95
N LEU A 143 -1.83 -26.95 19.02
CA LEU A 143 -1.68 -28.10 19.93
C LEU A 143 -1.92 -29.42 19.17
N TYR A 144 -3.03 -29.50 18.46
CA TYR A 144 -3.40 -30.64 17.64
C TYR A 144 -2.32 -31.02 16.60
N ALA A 145 -1.79 -30.03 15.88
CA ALA A 145 -0.72 -30.25 14.91
C ALA A 145 0.61 -30.68 15.56
N THR A 146 0.89 -30.20 16.78
CA THR A 146 2.08 -30.58 17.54
C THR A 146 2.02 -32.04 17.96
N GLU A 147 0.85 -32.50 18.45
CA GLU A 147 0.60 -33.90 18.78
C GLU A 147 0.77 -34.83 17.56
N GLN A 148 0.46 -34.33 16.37
CA GLN A 148 0.69 -35.02 15.10
C GLN A 148 2.13 -34.87 14.53
N GLY A 149 3.07 -34.36 15.34
CA GLY A 149 4.49 -34.27 15.01
C GLY A 149 4.90 -33.05 14.18
N SER A 150 4.13 -31.99 14.15
CA SER A 150 4.50 -30.74 13.46
C SER A 150 5.60 -29.98 14.22
N LYS A 151 6.75 -29.77 13.58
CA LYS A 151 7.86 -28.97 14.16
C LYS A 151 7.65 -27.46 14.02
N ASN A 152 6.70 -26.99 13.22
CA ASN A 152 6.46 -25.61 12.90
C ASN A 152 5.00 -25.18 13.16
N ALA A 153 4.30 -25.86 14.05
CA ALA A 153 2.89 -25.57 14.35
C ALA A 153 2.65 -24.12 14.77
N ASN A 154 3.56 -23.49 15.50
CA ASN A 154 3.50 -22.10 15.92
C ASN A 154 3.40 -21.09 14.75
N LYS A 155 3.78 -21.47 13.53
CA LYS A 155 3.66 -20.64 12.34
C LYS A 155 2.25 -20.63 11.74
N LEU A 156 1.32 -21.45 12.23
CA LEU A 156 -0.03 -21.56 11.69
C LEU A 156 -0.79 -20.23 11.74
N TYR A 157 -0.59 -19.39 12.76
CA TYR A 157 -1.17 -18.04 12.80
C TYR A 157 -0.82 -17.22 11.55
N VAL A 158 0.45 -17.23 11.15
CA VAL A 158 0.92 -16.50 9.98
C VAL A 158 0.42 -17.15 8.69
N VAL A 159 0.39 -18.49 8.67
CA VAL A 159 -0.03 -19.27 7.49
C VAL A 159 -1.49 -18.99 7.15
N TYR A 160 -2.39 -19.08 8.12
CA TYR A 160 -3.83 -18.83 7.91
C TYR A 160 -4.11 -17.35 7.64
N SER A 161 -3.43 -16.42 8.33
CA SER A 161 -3.53 -15.00 8.04
C SER A 161 -3.13 -14.65 6.59
N LYS A 162 -2.04 -15.24 6.10
CA LYS A 162 -1.61 -15.08 4.70
C LYS A 162 -2.60 -15.72 3.73
N LEU A 163 -3.19 -16.86 4.09
CA LEU A 163 -4.18 -17.51 3.24
C LEU A 163 -5.40 -16.62 3.03
N VAL A 164 -5.96 -16.06 4.11
CA VAL A 164 -7.08 -15.11 4.02
C VAL A 164 -6.72 -13.90 3.16
N ASN A 165 -5.57 -13.26 3.45
CA ASN A 165 -5.13 -12.08 2.70
C ASN A 165 -4.95 -12.37 1.20
N ASN A 166 -4.35 -13.50 0.86
CA ASN A 166 -4.14 -13.91 -0.55
C ASN A 166 -5.48 -14.17 -1.27
N LEU A 167 -6.47 -14.76 -0.60
CA LEU A 167 -7.76 -15.05 -1.20
C LEU A 167 -8.56 -13.79 -1.50
N VAL A 168 -8.44 -12.74 -0.69
CA VAL A 168 -9.08 -11.44 -0.93
C VAL A 168 -8.21 -10.48 -1.74
N GLY A 169 -6.96 -10.86 -2.08
CA GLY A 169 -6.06 -10.07 -2.91
C GLY A 169 -5.44 -8.85 -2.21
N ILE A 170 -5.15 -8.95 -0.90
CA ILE A 170 -4.50 -7.87 -0.14
C ILE A 170 -3.16 -8.29 0.43
N GLU A 171 -2.28 -7.33 0.66
CA GLU A 171 -1.03 -7.53 1.37
C GLU A 171 -1.21 -7.48 2.89
N SER A 172 -0.17 -7.94 3.61
CA SER A 172 -0.14 -7.87 5.07
C SER A 172 -0.17 -6.42 5.55
N GLY A 173 -0.98 -6.13 6.57
CA GLY A 173 -1.11 -4.77 7.12
C GLY A 173 -2.14 -3.87 6.42
N MET A 174 -2.75 -4.31 5.31
CA MET A 174 -3.66 -3.49 4.49
C MET A 174 -5.11 -3.41 5.02
N ARG A 175 -5.47 -4.15 6.08
CA ARG A 175 -6.85 -4.23 6.59
C ARG A 175 -7.46 -2.90 7.06
N ASP A 176 -6.64 -1.90 7.33
CA ASP A 176 -7.11 -0.57 7.76
C ASP A 176 -7.38 0.40 6.59
N ILE A 177 -7.06 -0.01 5.36
CA ILE A 177 -7.24 0.81 4.17
C ILE A 177 -8.15 0.17 3.10
N VAL A 178 -8.62 -1.06 3.34
CA VAL A 178 -9.51 -1.75 2.39
C VAL A 178 -10.97 -1.30 2.51
N SER A 179 -11.77 -1.63 1.49
CA SER A 179 -13.20 -1.33 1.46
C SER A 179 -14.00 -2.14 2.51
N ILE A 180 -15.22 -1.70 2.81
CA ILE A 180 -16.19 -2.42 3.65
C ILE A 180 -16.43 -3.83 3.11
N GLU A 181 -16.61 -3.95 1.79
CA GLU A 181 -16.80 -5.23 1.11
C GLU A 181 -15.62 -6.19 1.34
N THR A 182 -14.39 -5.70 1.21
CA THR A 182 -13.18 -6.51 1.48
C THR A 182 -13.13 -6.95 2.94
N LEU A 183 -13.46 -6.06 3.89
CA LEU A 183 -13.54 -6.42 5.32
C LEU A 183 -14.59 -7.51 5.58
N PHE A 184 -15.75 -7.40 4.93
CA PHE A 184 -16.80 -8.41 5.02
C PHE A 184 -16.32 -9.76 4.48
N ASN A 185 -15.67 -9.79 3.31
CA ASN A 185 -15.13 -11.00 2.72
C ASN A 185 -14.06 -11.66 3.61
N ILE A 186 -13.19 -10.85 4.24
CA ILE A 186 -12.21 -11.32 5.22
C ILE A 186 -12.92 -12.03 6.39
N SER A 187 -13.92 -11.39 7.00
CA SER A 187 -14.66 -11.97 8.12
C SER A 187 -15.34 -13.28 7.74
N LYS A 188 -15.95 -13.34 6.56
CA LYS A 188 -16.59 -14.56 6.06
C LYS A 188 -15.60 -15.72 5.86
N LEU A 189 -14.39 -15.43 5.36
CA LEU A 189 -13.34 -16.43 5.23
C LEU A 189 -12.83 -16.90 6.59
N GLU A 190 -12.65 -16.00 7.55
CA GLU A 190 -12.20 -16.31 8.90
C GLU A 190 -13.24 -17.19 9.63
N ASP A 191 -14.55 -16.88 9.51
CA ASP A 191 -15.64 -17.70 10.03
C ASP A 191 -15.66 -19.10 9.38
N LEU A 192 -15.52 -19.16 8.05
CA LEU A 192 -15.47 -20.43 7.31
C LEU A 192 -14.29 -21.29 7.78
N PHE A 193 -13.10 -20.69 7.90
CA PHE A 193 -11.90 -21.43 8.31
C PHE A 193 -12.01 -21.92 9.75
N GLN A 194 -12.56 -21.11 10.64
CA GLN A 194 -12.85 -21.52 12.01
C GLN A 194 -13.73 -22.77 12.03
N SER A 195 -14.83 -22.78 11.28
CA SER A 195 -15.76 -23.92 11.21
C SER A 195 -15.08 -25.17 10.64
N ILE A 196 -14.30 -25.03 9.56
CA ILE A 196 -13.57 -26.14 8.95
C ILE A 196 -12.52 -26.72 9.92
N MET A 197 -11.76 -25.85 10.62
CA MET A 197 -10.74 -26.30 11.57
C MET A 197 -11.36 -27.11 12.71
N VAL A 198 -12.46 -26.62 13.28
CA VAL A 198 -13.16 -27.32 14.38
C VAL A 198 -13.67 -28.68 13.91
N ASP A 199 -14.46 -28.72 12.83
CA ASP A 199 -15.00 -29.96 12.26
C ASP A 199 -13.86 -30.96 11.91
N CYS A 200 -12.81 -30.52 11.29
CA CYS A 200 -11.70 -31.39 10.93
C CYS A 200 -10.94 -31.94 12.16
N MET A 201 -10.74 -31.16 13.22
CA MET A 201 -10.10 -31.64 14.46
C MET A 201 -10.97 -32.66 15.17
N GLU A 202 -12.30 -32.43 15.26
CA GLU A 202 -13.25 -33.37 15.81
C GLU A 202 -13.28 -34.70 15.07
N ASN A 203 -13.12 -34.65 13.74
CA ASN A 203 -13.07 -35.84 12.89
C ASN A 203 -11.63 -36.41 12.70
N SER A 204 -10.69 -36.03 13.54
CA SER A 204 -9.30 -36.53 13.54
C SER A 204 -8.57 -36.41 12.19
N VAL A 205 -8.87 -35.38 11.41
CA VAL A 205 -8.24 -35.14 10.11
C VAL A 205 -6.80 -34.65 10.29
N TYR A 206 -5.87 -35.17 9.47
CA TYR A 206 -4.48 -34.77 9.53
C TYR A 206 -4.29 -33.24 9.31
N TYR A 207 -3.52 -32.58 10.15
CA TYR A 207 -3.45 -31.10 10.19
C TYR A 207 -3.10 -30.43 8.87
N LYS A 208 -2.28 -31.07 8.00
CA LYS A 208 -1.96 -30.50 6.66
C LYS A 208 -3.17 -30.57 5.72
N GLU A 209 -4.04 -31.54 5.89
CA GLU A 209 -5.25 -31.66 5.09
C GLU A 209 -6.27 -30.59 5.46
N ILE A 210 -6.32 -30.17 6.74
CA ILE A 210 -7.15 -29.05 7.21
C ILE A 210 -6.81 -27.78 6.41
N TYR A 211 -5.52 -27.48 6.24
CA TYR A 211 -5.11 -26.32 5.45
C TYR A 211 -5.55 -26.40 3.98
N LYS A 212 -5.45 -27.58 3.37
CA LYS A 212 -5.88 -27.76 1.97
C LYS A 212 -7.40 -27.53 1.84
N ARG A 213 -8.21 -28.09 2.76
CA ARG A 213 -9.65 -27.87 2.79
C ARG A 213 -9.98 -26.38 2.95
N CYS A 214 -9.39 -25.68 3.91
CA CYS A 214 -9.58 -24.23 4.06
C CYS A 214 -9.25 -23.46 2.78
N LYS A 215 -8.14 -23.78 2.12
CA LYS A 215 -7.76 -23.16 0.84
C LYS A 215 -8.76 -23.46 -0.27
N GLU A 216 -9.22 -24.68 -0.40
CA GLU A 216 -10.16 -25.11 -1.44
C GLU A 216 -11.52 -24.42 -1.26
N TYR A 217 -12.14 -24.58 -0.07
CA TYR A 217 -13.45 -23.98 0.23
C TYR A 217 -13.40 -22.45 0.21
N GLY A 218 -12.31 -21.85 0.72
CA GLY A 218 -12.12 -20.40 0.64
C GLY A 218 -12.02 -19.92 -0.82
N THR A 219 -11.32 -20.65 -1.69
CA THR A 219 -11.24 -20.33 -3.12
C THR A 219 -12.61 -20.43 -3.79
N GLN A 220 -13.38 -21.47 -3.48
CA GLN A 220 -14.75 -21.63 -4.01
C GLN A 220 -15.66 -20.48 -3.54
N MET A 221 -15.65 -20.17 -2.25
CA MET A 221 -16.42 -19.08 -1.68
C MET A 221 -16.12 -17.74 -2.37
N MET A 222 -14.86 -17.39 -2.56
CA MET A 222 -14.47 -16.15 -3.24
C MET A 222 -14.91 -16.11 -4.71
N LYS A 223 -14.95 -17.25 -5.40
CA LYS A 223 -15.51 -17.32 -6.76
C LYS A 223 -17.00 -16.98 -6.80
N TYR A 224 -17.78 -17.42 -5.81
CA TYR A 224 -19.20 -17.08 -5.73
C TYR A 224 -19.40 -15.60 -5.40
N LEU A 225 -18.76 -15.08 -4.38
CA LEU A 225 -18.84 -13.66 -3.99
C LEU A 225 -18.49 -12.72 -5.17
N ASN A 226 -17.42 -13.02 -5.91
CA ASN A 226 -17.02 -12.22 -7.08
C ASN A 226 -17.99 -12.33 -8.27
N LYS A 227 -18.75 -13.43 -8.42
CA LYS A 227 -19.78 -13.56 -9.46
C LYS A 227 -21.01 -12.71 -9.16
N ASP A 228 -21.45 -12.69 -7.92
CA ASP A 228 -22.61 -11.90 -7.51
C ASP A 228 -22.37 -10.41 -7.70
N ILE A 229 -21.17 -9.92 -7.41
CA ILE A 229 -20.77 -8.53 -7.61
C ILE A 229 -20.79 -8.16 -9.10
N LYS A 230 -20.26 -9.02 -9.98
CA LYS A 230 -20.29 -8.77 -11.44
C LYS A 230 -21.71 -8.75 -11.97
N ALA A 231 -22.59 -9.60 -11.46
CA ALA A 231 -23.99 -9.63 -11.85
C ALA A 231 -24.78 -8.37 -11.42
N LEU A 232 -24.46 -7.81 -10.24
CA LEU A 232 -25.04 -6.57 -9.74
C LEU A 232 -24.55 -5.32 -10.51
N ASN A 233 -23.27 -5.28 -10.87
CA ASN A 233 -22.68 -4.17 -11.62
C ASN A 233 -23.12 -4.12 -13.09
N ASN A 234 -23.51 -5.26 -13.68
CA ASN A 234 -24.03 -5.32 -15.04
C ASN A 234 -25.53 -4.98 -15.13
N LYS A 235 -26.21 -4.72 -14.02
CA LYS A 235 -27.63 -4.32 -13.97
C LYS A 235 -27.83 -2.81 -13.73
N LYS A 236 -26.74 -2.04 -13.65
CA LYS A 236 -26.73 -0.57 -13.61
C LYS A 236 -26.26 -0.01 -14.95
#